data_c65f92b6e16113d8e7eff1bc81bb8c14
#
_entry.id   c65f92b6e16113d8e7eff1bc81bb8c14
#
_cell.length_a   1.000
_cell.length_b   1.000
_cell.length_c   1.000
_cell.angle_alpha   90.00
_cell.angle_beta   90.00
_cell.angle_gamma   90.00
#
_symmetry.space_group_name_H-M   'P 1'
#
loop_
_entity.id
_entity.type
_entity.pdbx_description
1 polymer ?
#
loop_
_entity_poly.entity_id
_entity_poly.type
_entity_poly.pdbx_seq_one_letter_code
_entity_poly.pdbx_strand_id
1 'polypeptide(L)'
;MAPVSVCAEVYDVAAWGTANPMAVRIAQCTIDVEDLDLMVSFWSAALGYEIERGDDGSAKLWPPGQPSASSPSFWLQGSGTAKRGKNRLHLDLVADGDPQAEVRRLVGLGARHVDVGQSGTEQFTVLADPEGNEFCVLDSAPTR
;
A
#
# COMPACT_ATOMS: atom_id res chain seq x y z
N MET A 1 -17.03 0.79 -26.32
CA MET A 1 -16.21 0.05 -25.34
C MET A 1 -14.78 0.11 -25.84
N ALA A 2 -13.97 1.03 -25.31
CA ALA A 2 -12.56 1.12 -25.68
C ALA A 2 -11.80 -0.02 -25.01
N PRO A 3 -10.84 -0.66 -25.67
CA PRO A 3 -10.04 -1.71 -25.04
C PRO A 3 -9.15 -1.08 -23.96
N VAL A 4 -9.20 -1.64 -22.76
CA VAL A 4 -8.27 -1.31 -21.69
C VAL A 4 -6.88 -1.72 -22.21
N SER A 5 -6.03 -0.74 -22.49
CA SER A 5 -4.64 -1.00 -22.86
C SER A 5 -3.95 -1.54 -21.61
N VAL A 6 -3.85 -2.86 -21.52
CA VAL A 6 -3.03 -3.52 -20.52
C VAL A 6 -1.59 -3.24 -20.93
N CYS A 7 -0.93 -2.32 -20.24
CA CYS A 7 0.50 -2.13 -20.38
C CYS A 7 1.19 -3.42 -19.89
N ALA A 8 1.50 -4.30 -20.83
CA ALA A 8 2.29 -5.49 -20.56
C ALA A 8 3.77 -5.05 -20.45
N GLU A 9 4.14 -4.42 -19.33
CA GLU A 9 5.54 -4.31 -18.97
C GLU A 9 6.04 -5.68 -18.57
N VAL A 10 7.04 -6.14 -19.29
CA VAL A 10 7.73 -7.42 -19.03
C VAL A 10 8.48 -7.29 -17.71
N TYR A 11 7.87 -7.71 -16.62
CA TYR A 11 8.56 -7.86 -15.34
C TYR A 11 9.63 -8.94 -15.50
N ASP A 12 10.88 -8.61 -15.18
CA ASP A 12 11.96 -9.60 -15.12
C ASP A 12 11.67 -10.60 -13.98
N VAL A 13 11.11 -11.73 -14.35
CA VAL A 13 10.77 -12.80 -13.40
C VAL A 13 12.00 -13.44 -12.75
N ALA A 14 13.21 -13.21 -13.29
CA ALA A 14 14.45 -13.76 -12.74
C ALA A 14 14.82 -13.12 -11.39
N ALA A 15 14.35 -11.88 -11.12
CA ALA A 15 14.60 -11.17 -9.85
C ALA A 15 13.83 -11.76 -8.65
N TRP A 16 12.91 -12.72 -8.89
CA TRP A 16 11.94 -13.20 -7.88
C TRP A 16 12.29 -14.56 -7.27
N GLY A 17 13.50 -15.08 -7.54
CA GLY A 17 13.96 -16.38 -7.01
C GLY A 17 13.31 -17.60 -7.69
N THR A 18 13.73 -18.81 -7.28
CA THR A 18 13.17 -20.09 -7.79
C THR A 18 11.78 -20.31 -7.23
N ALA A 19 10.76 -19.72 -7.87
CA ALA A 19 9.37 -19.92 -7.48
C ALA A 19 8.84 -21.24 -8.04
N ASN A 20 7.91 -21.87 -7.32
CA ASN A 20 7.12 -22.96 -7.83
C ASN A 20 6.42 -22.53 -9.13
N PRO A 21 6.66 -23.19 -10.28
CA PRO A 21 6.08 -22.77 -11.56
C PRO A 21 4.55 -22.86 -11.60
N MET A 22 3.94 -23.50 -10.60
CA MET A 22 2.49 -23.63 -10.45
C MET A 22 1.86 -22.60 -9.51
N ALA A 23 2.63 -21.63 -9.03
CA ALA A 23 2.16 -20.59 -8.10
C ALA A 23 2.05 -19.23 -8.78
N VAL A 24 1.12 -18.41 -8.30
CA VAL A 24 1.05 -16.96 -8.60
C VAL A 24 1.75 -16.17 -7.51
N ARG A 25 2.12 -14.93 -7.82
CA ARG A 25 2.80 -14.02 -6.91
C ARG A 25 2.06 -12.67 -6.85
N ILE A 26 2.15 -12.00 -5.71
CA ILE A 26 1.66 -10.63 -5.59
C ILE A 26 2.63 -9.73 -6.36
N ALA A 27 2.16 -9.10 -7.44
CA ALA A 27 2.96 -8.19 -8.26
C ALA A 27 2.82 -6.74 -7.79
N GLN A 28 1.61 -6.32 -7.40
CA GLN A 28 1.29 -4.98 -6.94
C GLN A 28 0.07 -4.99 -6.03
N CYS A 29 -0.10 -3.91 -5.28
CA CYS A 29 -1.34 -3.60 -4.59
C CYS A 29 -2.06 -2.48 -5.36
N THR A 30 -3.37 -2.60 -5.54
CA THR A 30 -4.19 -1.55 -6.16
C THR A 30 -5.20 -1.05 -5.15
N ILE A 31 -5.32 0.27 -5.02
CA ILE A 31 -6.30 0.93 -4.16
C ILE A 31 -7.13 1.88 -5.03
N ASP A 32 -8.43 1.71 -5.01
CA ASP A 32 -9.36 2.69 -5.56
C ASP A 32 -9.44 3.89 -4.61
N VAL A 33 -9.29 5.10 -5.15
CA VAL A 33 -9.22 6.33 -4.37
C VAL A 33 -10.21 7.36 -4.90
N GLU A 34 -10.73 8.18 -4.00
CA GLU A 34 -11.63 9.29 -4.35
C GLU A 34 -10.83 10.53 -4.76
N ASP A 35 -9.85 10.92 -3.95
CA ASP A 35 -8.93 12.03 -4.21
C ASP A 35 -7.52 11.49 -4.51
N LEU A 36 -7.19 11.40 -5.79
CA LEU A 36 -5.91 10.84 -6.23
C LEU A 36 -4.72 11.64 -5.70
N ASP A 37 -4.79 12.98 -5.70
CA ASP A 37 -3.65 13.81 -5.27
C ASP A 37 -3.36 13.68 -3.78
N LEU A 38 -4.40 13.65 -2.97
CA LEU A 38 -4.30 13.42 -1.53
C LEU A 38 -3.67 12.06 -1.24
N MET A 39 -4.15 11.02 -1.92
CA MET A 39 -3.73 9.65 -1.65
C MET A 39 -2.33 9.34 -2.20
N VAL A 40 -1.96 9.91 -3.36
CA VAL A 40 -0.60 9.85 -3.89
C VAL A 40 0.38 10.52 -2.92
N SER A 41 0.03 11.71 -2.42
CA SER A 41 0.86 12.44 -1.46
C SER A 41 1.09 11.65 -0.18
N PHE A 42 0.03 11.06 0.37
CA PHE A 42 0.13 10.25 1.58
C PHE A 42 0.96 8.97 1.37
N TRP A 43 0.56 8.12 0.42
CA TRP A 43 1.18 6.81 0.27
C TRP A 43 2.62 6.87 -0.27
N SER A 44 2.95 7.84 -1.15
CA SER A 44 4.34 8.02 -1.59
C SER A 44 5.25 8.40 -0.42
N ALA A 45 4.80 9.33 0.44
CA ALA A 45 5.56 9.73 1.62
C ALA A 45 5.59 8.62 2.69
N ALA A 46 4.48 7.90 2.89
CA ALA A 46 4.40 6.80 3.85
C ALA A 46 5.38 5.67 3.52
N LEU A 47 5.44 5.27 2.25
CA LEU A 47 6.27 4.16 1.78
C LEU A 47 7.68 4.58 1.32
N GLY A 48 7.92 5.87 1.12
CA GLY A 48 9.15 6.37 0.49
C GLY A 48 9.25 5.99 -0.98
N TYR A 49 8.11 5.92 -1.69
CA TYR A 49 8.03 5.47 -3.08
C TYR A 49 8.02 6.64 -4.06
N GLU A 50 8.62 6.42 -5.23
CA GLU A 50 8.60 7.34 -6.36
C GLU A 50 7.24 7.35 -7.04
N ILE A 51 6.85 8.52 -7.58
CA ILE A 51 5.53 8.73 -8.18
C ILE A 51 5.65 8.72 -9.71
N GLU A 52 4.83 7.90 -10.36
CA GLU A 52 4.57 7.94 -11.79
C GLU A 52 3.08 8.17 -12.02
N ARG A 53 2.73 9.27 -12.67
CA ARG A 53 1.33 9.61 -12.96
C ARG A 53 0.94 9.11 -14.35
N GLY A 54 -0.21 8.44 -14.44
CA GLY A 54 -0.85 8.08 -15.69
C GLY A 54 -1.74 9.20 -16.24
N ASP A 55 -2.01 9.13 -17.54
CA ASP A 55 -2.93 10.06 -18.24
C ASP A 55 -4.40 9.68 -18.04
N ASP A 56 -4.66 8.56 -17.40
CA ASP A 56 -5.98 7.94 -17.20
C ASP A 56 -6.62 8.25 -15.83
N GLY A 57 -6.06 9.18 -15.06
CA GLY A 57 -6.52 9.49 -13.71
C GLY A 57 -6.02 8.46 -12.67
N SER A 58 -4.91 7.79 -12.95
CA SER A 58 -4.23 6.90 -12.02
C SER A 58 -2.83 7.39 -11.68
N ALA A 59 -2.21 6.78 -10.67
CA ALA A 59 -0.81 6.95 -10.37
C ALA A 59 -0.22 5.62 -9.88
N LYS A 60 1.02 5.37 -10.25
CA LYS A 60 1.79 4.24 -9.77
C LYS A 60 2.90 4.72 -8.85
N LEU A 61 3.03 4.05 -7.73
CA LEU A 61 4.08 4.30 -6.77
C LEU A 61 5.08 3.16 -6.82
N TRP A 62 6.35 3.49 -7.05
CA TRP A 62 7.43 2.54 -7.24
C TRP A 62 8.37 2.54 -6.05
N PRO A 63 8.71 1.37 -5.49
CA PRO A 63 9.74 1.28 -4.47
C PRO A 63 11.09 1.73 -5.05
N PRO A 64 12.01 2.23 -4.21
CA PRO A 64 13.39 2.46 -4.63
C PRO A 64 14.00 1.17 -5.20
N GLY A 65 14.55 1.25 -6.40
CA GLY A 65 15.06 0.09 -7.13
C GLY A 65 13.94 -0.69 -7.84
N GLN A 66 14.08 -2.01 -7.93
CA GLN A 66 13.10 -2.87 -8.57
C GLN A 66 12.02 -3.35 -7.59
N PRO A 67 10.75 -3.42 -8.00
CA PRO A 67 9.72 -4.05 -7.18
C PRO A 67 10.08 -5.50 -6.84
N SER A 68 9.75 -5.91 -5.61
CA SER A 68 10.00 -7.26 -5.11
C SER A 68 8.79 -7.79 -4.34
N ALA A 69 8.83 -9.05 -3.93
CA ALA A 69 7.77 -9.63 -3.12
C ALA A 69 7.59 -8.94 -1.75
N SER A 70 8.69 -8.37 -1.21
CA SER A 70 8.67 -7.60 0.04
C SER A 70 8.37 -6.12 -0.15
N SER A 71 8.45 -5.62 -1.37
CA SER A 71 8.21 -4.22 -1.72
C SER A 71 7.50 -4.13 -3.07
N PRO A 72 6.22 -4.53 -3.13
CA PRO A 72 5.43 -4.45 -4.35
C PRO A 72 5.15 -2.99 -4.72
N SER A 73 4.95 -2.73 -6.00
CA SER A 73 4.44 -1.42 -6.42
C SER A 73 3.00 -1.20 -5.94
N PHE A 74 2.61 0.07 -5.83
CA PHE A 74 1.24 0.46 -5.54
C PHE A 74 0.62 1.16 -6.75
N TRP A 75 -0.60 0.79 -7.09
CA TRP A 75 -1.40 1.50 -8.07
C TRP A 75 -2.56 2.19 -7.37
N LEU A 76 -2.62 3.51 -7.48
CA LEU A 76 -3.73 4.33 -7.01
C LEU A 76 -4.62 4.67 -8.20
N GLN A 77 -5.83 4.15 -8.17
CA GLN A 77 -6.79 4.29 -9.26
C GLN A 77 -7.89 5.26 -8.84
N GLY A 78 -7.99 6.40 -9.53
CA GLY A 78 -9.04 7.38 -9.26
C GLY A 78 -10.39 6.81 -9.67
N SER A 79 -11.22 6.46 -8.70
CA SER A 79 -12.57 5.92 -8.92
C SER A 79 -13.66 6.97 -8.67
N GLY A 80 -13.33 8.05 -7.95
CA GLY A 80 -14.30 9.05 -7.49
C GLY A 80 -15.35 8.48 -6.52
N THR A 81 -15.08 7.30 -5.95
CA THR A 81 -16.01 6.60 -5.07
C THR A 81 -15.47 6.58 -3.65
N ALA A 82 -16.28 7.10 -2.71
CA ALA A 82 -15.94 7.08 -1.30
C ALA A 82 -15.91 5.65 -0.74
N LYS A 83 -14.98 5.43 0.20
CA LYS A 83 -14.86 4.17 0.93
C LYS A 83 -16.15 3.85 1.70
N ARG A 84 -16.55 2.59 1.70
CA ARG A 84 -17.71 2.08 2.42
C ARG A 84 -17.33 0.89 3.29
N GLY A 85 -17.61 0.97 4.57
CA GLY A 85 -17.36 -0.11 5.52
C GLY A 85 -15.87 -0.37 5.80
N LYS A 86 -15.59 -1.34 6.67
CA LYS A 86 -14.23 -1.77 7.02
C LYS A 86 -13.59 -2.56 5.89
N ASN A 87 -12.31 -2.31 5.62
CA ASN A 87 -11.54 -3.12 4.67
C ASN A 87 -11.44 -4.57 5.15
N ARG A 88 -11.69 -5.52 4.25
CA ARG A 88 -11.47 -6.95 4.53
C ARG A 88 -10.02 -7.35 4.31
N LEU A 89 -9.36 -6.73 3.32
CA LEU A 89 -7.93 -6.82 3.10
C LEU A 89 -7.29 -5.52 3.57
N HIS A 90 -6.29 -5.60 4.41
CA HIS A 90 -5.52 -4.44 4.89
C HIS A 90 -4.02 -4.75 4.80
N LEU A 91 -3.24 -3.69 4.75
CA LEU A 91 -1.79 -3.79 4.70
C LEU A 91 -1.25 -3.82 6.13
N ASP A 92 -0.27 -4.66 6.37
CA ASP A 92 0.51 -4.69 7.60
C ASP A 92 1.92 -4.21 7.26
N LEU A 93 2.28 -3.04 7.78
CA LEU A 93 3.54 -2.37 7.53
C LEU A 93 4.51 -2.61 8.67
N VAL A 94 5.79 -2.69 8.36
CA VAL A 94 6.87 -2.79 9.34
C VAL A 94 7.77 -1.57 9.21
N ALA A 95 8.07 -0.91 10.32
CA ALA A 95 9.03 0.19 10.35
C ALA A 95 10.47 -0.32 10.31
N ASP A 96 11.36 0.42 9.65
CA ASP A 96 12.80 0.14 9.69
C ASP A 96 13.44 0.49 11.04
N GLY A 97 12.72 1.21 11.91
CA GLY A 97 13.15 1.66 13.22
C GLY A 97 12.09 1.49 14.28
N ASP A 98 11.92 2.49 15.17
CA ASP A 98 10.92 2.46 16.23
C ASP A 98 9.49 2.54 15.65
N PRO A 99 8.64 1.51 15.83
CA PRO A 99 7.28 1.49 15.31
C PRO A 99 6.42 2.67 15.80
N GLN A 100 6.62 3.11 17.05
CA GLN A 100 5.84 4.21 17.62
C GLN A 100 6.27 5.57 17.05
N ALA A 101 7.54 5.74 16.72
CA ALA A 101 8.00 6.92 15.96
C ALA A 101 7.41 6.94 14.56
N GLU A 102 7.31 5.78 13.92
CA GLU A 102 6.72 5.65 12.59
C GLU A 102 5.21 5.94 12.62
N VAL A 103 4.48 5.45 13.60
CA VAL A 103 3.06 5.79 13.82
C VAL A 103 2.88 7.30 13.92
N ARG A 104 3.70 7.99 14.73
CA ARG A 104 3.64 9.46 14.85
C ARG A 104 3.93 10.15 13.51
N ARG A 105 4.89 9.66 12.74
CA ARG A 105 5.20 10.19 11.40
C ARG A 105 4.02 10.04 10.45
N LEU A 106 3.41 8.86 10.39
CA LEU A 106 2.25 8.58 9.55
C LEU A 106 1.02 9.44 9.93
N VAL A 107 0.79 9.64 11.22
CA VAL A 107 -0.26 10.55 11.69
C VAL A 107 0.04 11.99 11.26
N GLY A 108 1.29 12.42 11.31
CA GLY A 108 1.73 13.71 10.78
C GLY A 108 1.52 13.88 9.27
N LEU A 109 1.51 12.79 8.51
CA LEU A 109 1.22 12.76 7.07
C LEU A 109 -0.29 12.76 6.75
N GLY A 110 -1.15 12.52 7.74
CA GLY A 110 -2.60 12.53 7.56
C GLY A 110 -3.30 11.21 7.92
N ALA A 111 -2.59 10.20 8.40
CA ALA A 111 -3.21 9.01 8.97
C ALA A 111 -3.90 9.34 10.29
N ARG A 112 -4.85 8.51 10.70
CA ARG A 112 -5.51 8.64 12.00
C ARG A 112 -5.63 7.28 12.67
N HIS A 113 -5.59 7.27 14.00
CA HIS A 113 -5.91 6.08 14.77
C HIS A 113 -7.38 5.70 14.57
N VAL A 114 -7.64 4.41 14.45
CA VAL A 114 -9.01 3.87 14.36
C VAL A 114 -9.18 2.70 15.30
N ASP A 115 -10.37 2.63 15.89
CA ASP A 115 -10.81 1.48 16.68
C ASP A 115 -11.62 0.55 15.77
N VAL A 116 -11.12 -0.65 15.59
CA VAL A 116 -11.79 -1.74 14.85
C VAL A 116 -12.11 -2.93 15.76
N GLY A 117 -12.09 -2.70 17.07
CA GLY A 117 -12.37 -3.71 18.10
C GLY A 117 -11.12 -4.34 18.72
N GLN A 118 -9.95 -3.69 18.58
CA GLN A 118 -8.72 -4.14 19.23
C GLN A 118 -8.79 -3.97 20.75
N SER A 119 -8.15 -4.88 21.49
CA SER A 119 -8.15 -4.88 22.96
C SER A 119 -7.14 -3.90 23.58
N GLY A 120 -6.15 -3.44 22.78
CA GLY A 120 -5.02 -2.63 23.22
C GLY A 120 -3.81 -3.42 23.70
N THR A 121 -3.84 -4.76 23.53
CA THR A 121 -2.72 -5.65 23.87
C THR A 121 -2.05 -6.27 22.65
N GLU A 122 -2.51 -5.89 21.47
CA GLU A 122 -1.97 -6.33 20.20
C GLU A 122 -0.56 -5.76 19.96
N GLN A 123 0.24 -6.51 19.20
CA GLN A 123 1.58 -6.09 18.77
C GLN A 123 1.54 -5.34 17.42
N PHE A 124 0.57 -4.47 17.29
CA PHE A 124 0.38 -3.60 16.11
C PHE A 124 -0.48 -2.39 16.48
N THR A 125 -0.36 -1.34 15.69
CA THR A 125 -1.23 -0.16 15.77
C THR A 125 -2.10 -0.09 14.52
N VAL A 126 -3.41 0.07 14.69
CA VAL A 126 -4.35 0.25 13.58
C VAL A 126 -4.49 1.73 13.24
N LEU A 127 -4.22 2.06 11.99
CA LEU A 127 -4.39 3.40 11.43
C LEU A 127 -5.35 3.34 10.24
N ALA A 128 -5.86 4.49 9.85
CA ALA A 128 -6.51 4.70 8.57
C ALA A 128 -5.77 5.77 7.79
N ASP A 129 -5.69 5.61 6.47
CA ASP A 129 -5.20 6.63 5.57
C ASP A 129 -6.17 7.81 5.45
N PRO A 130 -5.86 8.89 4.72
CA PRO A 130 -6.74 10.06 4.63
C PRO A 130 -8.16 9.78 4.16
N GLU A 131 -8.37 8.74 3.36
CA GLU A 131 -9.71 8.32 2.88
C GLU A 131 -10.35 7.24 3.76
N GLY A 132 -9.70 6.83 4.84
CA GLY A 132 -10.24 5.90 5.81
C GLY A 132 -9.94 4.44 5.57
N ASN A 133 -9.03 4.09 4.64
CA ASN A 133 -8.60 2.71 4.45
C ASN A 133 -7.73 2.27 5.62
N GLU A 134 -8.17 1.23 6.32
CA GLU A 134 -7.48 0.70 7.49
C GLU A 134 -6.21 -0.05 7.08
N PHE A 135 -5.14 0.17 7.84
CA PHE A 135 -3.88 -0.56 7.75
C PHE A 135 -3.23 -0.66 9.13
N CYS A 136 -2.26 -1.53 9.28
CA CYS A 136 -1.56 -1.73 10.55
C CYS A 136 -0.09 -1.36 10.43
N VAL A 137 0.47 -0.86 11.54
CA VAL A 137 1.91 -0.81 11.77
C VAL A 137 2.23 -1.86 12.81
N LEU A 138 3.00 -2.86 12.43
CA LEU A 138 3.41 -3.96 13.30
C LEU A 138 4.58 -3.54 14.20
N ASP A 139 4.61 -4.03 15.43
CA ASP A 139 5.74 -3.81 16.36
C ASP A 139 7.01 -4.54 15.91
N SER A 140 6.85 -5.62 15.14
CA SER A 140 7.96 -6.38 14.55
C SER A 140 7.50 -7.11 13.28
N ALA A 141 8.45 -7.48 12.43
CA ALA A 141 8.16 -8.29 11.25
C ALA A 141 7.61 -9.67 11.66
N PRO A 142 6.65 -10.21 10.90
CA PRO A 142 6.16 -11.56 11.14
C PRO A 142 7.30 -12.58 11.07
N THR A 143 7.31 -13.52 12.00
CA THR A 143 8.23 -14.65 12.02
C THR A 143 7.46 -15.96 11.90
N ARG A 144 8.14 -17.02 11.42
CA ARG A 144 7.57 -18.36 11.40
C ARG A 144 7.63 -18.98 12.78
#